data_7d501d53054092e6788b60924894dec4
#
_entry.id   7d501d53054092e6788b60924894dec4
#
_cell.length_a   1.000
_cell.length_b   1.000
_cell.length_c   1.000
_cell.angle_alpha   90.00
_cell.angle_beta   90.00
_cell.angle_gamma   90.00
#
_symmetry.space_group_name_H-M   'P 1'
#
loop_
_entity.id
_entity.type
_entity.pdbx_description
1 polymer ?
#
loop_
_entity_poly.entity_id
_entity_poly.type
_entity_poly.pdbx_seq_one_letter_code
_entity_poly.pdbx_strand_id
1 'polypeptide(L)'
;FFTTYDGAAAGEFMEAIGFDAMALGNHEFNNGPEGLLPLLDAVSFPVVSGNLDVSQNPALNGRVGDTVVLDVNGTQVGIVSALTLDTMEISSPGDTVIFQQEIDALQGDVDALTEQGVDIIIALTHVGLPADIRIAEAVTGIDVIVGGHSHTYLSQDDPDRDGPYPTFISNPEGVMVPIVQAYAYSKYLGHLEVTFDDAGEVLYAEGNTMLLDASVTPDEGIAARVAELAGPIEEMMAEVVGETTEFIEGDRSVCRAVECPMGNLVADAMLDRVADQGIQIAIQNGGGLRASIDAGPVTMGEVLTVLPFQNTLSTFQVTGATM
;
A
#
# COMPACT_ATOMS: atom_id res chain seq x y z
N PHE A 1 13.22 7.66 0.95
CA PHE A 1 13.44 7.06 2.29
C PHE A 1 13.55 5.53 2.21
N PHE A 2 12.56 4.82 1.60
CA PHE A 2 12.58 3.36 1.54
C PHE A 2 13.87 2.80 0.90
N THR A 3 14.30 3.35 -0.23
CA THR A 3 15.54 2.91 -0.94
C THR A 3 16.81 3.00 -0.07
N THR A 4 16.83 3.90 0.92
CA THR A 4 18.00 4.17 1.77
C THR A 4 17.90 3.52 3.15
N TYR A 5 16.69 3.45 3.70
CA TYR A 5 16.45 3.03 5.09
C TYR A 5 15.55 1.80 5.20
N ASP A 6 15.18 1.20 4.06
CA ASP A 6 14.17 0.15 3.99
C ASP A 6 12.88 0.56 4.74
N GLY A 7 12.22 -0.36 5.42
CA GLY A 7 11.03 -0.06 6.22
C GLY A 7 11.29 0.61 7.57
N ALA A 8 12.55 0.69 8.05
CA ALA A 8 12.86 1.18 9.39
C ALA A 8 12.42 2.64 9.63
N ALA A 9 12.63 3.53 8.64
CA ALA A 9 12.20 4.92 8.76
C ALA A 9 10.67 5.06 8.81
N ALA A 10 9.95 4.22 8.04
CA ALA A 10 8.49 4.20 8.09
C ALA A 10 8.01 3.76 9.49
N GLY A 11 8.59 2.67 10.03
CA GLY A 11 8.27 2.19 11.38
C GLY A 11 8.54 3.23 12.46
N GLU A 12 9.70 3.92 12.41
CA GLU A 12 10.04 5.01 13.36
C GLU A 12 8.96 6.10 13.38
N PHE A 13 8.48 6.53 12.20
CA PHE A 13 7.45 7.57 12.13
C PHE A 13 6.06 7.06 12.51
N MET A 14 5.70 5.83 12.17
CA MET A 14 4.43 5.23 12.61
C MET A 14 4.37 5.11 14.13
N GLU A 15 5.46 4.69 14.79
CA GLU A 15 5.57 4.71 16.25
C GLU A 15 5.42 6.14 16.83
N ALA A 16 6.10 7.12 16.24
CA ALA A 16 6.02 8.51 16.69
C ALA A 16 4.63 9.13 16.52
N ILE A 17 3.87 8.72 15.50
CA ILE A 17 2.48 9.13 15.25
C ILE A 17 1.52 8.42 16.23
N GLY A 18 1.86 7.22 16.70
CA GLY A 18 1.06 6.43 17.63
C GLY A 18 0.03 5.55 16.93
N PHE A 19 0.49 4.74 15.97
CA PHE A 19 -0.36 3.73 15.34
C PHE A 19 -0.73 2.63 16.35
N ASP A 20 -1.99 2.18 16.33
CA ASP A 20 -2.47 1.08 17.17
C ASP A 20 -2.39 -0.27 16.43
N ALA A 21 -2.44 -0.29 15.11
CA ALA A 21 -2.30 -1.47 14.26
C ALA A 21 -1.96 -1.09 12.80
N MET A 22 -1.39 -2.03 12.06
CA MET A 22 -1.10 -1.90 10.63
C MET A 22 -1.51 -3.17 9.88
N ALA A 23 -2.17 -3.01 8.72
CA ALA A 23 -2.29 -4.08 7.73
C ALA A 23 -1.13 -4.03 6.73
N LEU A 24 -0.68 -5.20 6.26
CA LEU A 24 0.32 -5.27 5.18
C LEU A 24 -0.29 -4.86 3.84
N GLY A 25 0.49 -4.13 3.03
CA GLY A 25 0.22 -3.90 1.63
C GLY A 25 1.13 -4.74 0.71
N ASN A 26 0.86 -4.71 -0.60
CA ASN A 26 1.66 -5.47 -1.57
C ASN A 26 3.12 -4.98 -1.67
N HIS A 27 3.36 -3.70 -1.43
CA HIS A 27 4.71 -3.12 -1.51
C HIS A 27 5.63 -3.51 -0.35
N GLU A 28 5.10 -4.00 0.77
CA GLU A 28 5.89 -4.57 1.86
C GLU A 28 6.68 -5.81 1.42
N PHE A 29 6.24 -6.46 0.32
CA PHE A 29 6.91 -7.63 -0.26
C PHE A 29 7.82 -7.29 -1.46
N ASN A 30 8.09 -6.02 -1.77
CA ASN A 30 8.95 -5.65 -2.91
C ASN A 30 10.37 -6.25 -2.82
N ASN A 31 10.94 -6.30 -1.61
CA ASN A 31 12.25 -6.87 -1.33
C ASN A 31 12.16 -8.29 -0.72
N GLY A 32 11.07 -9.00 -0.97
CA GLY A 32 10.79 -10.28 -0.36
C GLY A 32 10.36 -10.18 1.11
N PRO A 33 10.05 -11.32 1.75
CA PRO A 33 9.64 -11.36 3.16
C PRO A 33 10.70 -10.80 4.12
N GLU A 34 11.99 -11.02 3.83
CA GLU A 34 13.10 -10.49 4.63
C GLU A 34 13.20 -8.96 4.55
N GLY A 35 12.76 -8.37 3.42
CA GLY A 35 12.70 -6.92 3.23
C GLY A 35 11.73 -6.20 4.16
N LEU A 36 10.79 -6.94 4.75
CA LEU A 36 9.84 -6.42 5.75
C LEU A 36 10.45 -6.33 7.17
N LEU A 37 11.53 -7.08 7.46
CA LEU A 37 12.11 -7.14 8.80
C LEU A 37 12.49 -5.78 9.39
N PRO A 38 13.09 -4.84 8.65
CA PRO A 38 13.42 -3.52 9.20
C PRO A 38 12.19 -2.75 9.70
N LEU A 39 11.04 -2.87 9.05
CA LEU A 39 9.78 -2.31 9.53
C LEU A 39 9.32 -3.02 10.80
N LEU A 40 9.24 -4.36 10.76
CA LEU A 40 8.78 -5.15 11.90
C LEU A 40 9.69 -5.01 13.14
N ASP A 41 10.98 -4.72 12.96
CA ASP A 41 11.91 -4.46 14.07
C ASP A 41 11.74 -3.05 14.66
N ALA A 42 11.18 -2.12 13.88
CA ALA A 42 11.01 -0.73 14.27
C ALA A 42 9.66 -0.42 14.95
N VAL A 43 8.67 -1.34 14.87
CA VAL A 43 7.33 -1.11 15.40
C VAL A 43 7.01 -2.01 16.60
N SER A 44 6.23 -1.47 17.53
CA SER A 44 5.73 -2.18 18.72
C SER A 44 4.25 -2.54 18.63
N PHE A 45 3.51 -1.87 17.77
CA PHE A 45 2.11 -2.19 17.49
C PHE A 45 1.98 -3.44 16.59
N PRO A 46 0.84 -4.16 16.66
CA PRO A 46 0.61 -5.35 15.85
C PRO A 46 0.52 -5.05 14.34
N VAL A 47 1.15 -5.92 13.56
CA VAL A 47 1.05 -5.96 12.10
C VAL A 47 0.24 -7.19 11.71
N VAL A 48 -0.82 -7.03 10.90
CA VAL A 48 -1.80 -8.08 10.60
C VAL A 48 -1.98 -8.30 9.10
N SER A 49 -2.26 -9.55 8.72
CA SER A 49 -2.72 -9.94 7.39
C SER A 49 -3.34 -11.34 7.45
N GLY A 50 -4.66 -11.42 7.71
CA GLY A 50 -5.38 -12.66 8.03
C GLY A 50 -5.47 -13.66 6.87
N ASN A 51 -5.37 -13.20 5.62
CA ASN A 51 -5.38 -14.11 4.47
C ASN A 51 -3.99 -14.62 4.05
N LEU A 52 -2.97 -14.47 4.91
CA LEU A 52 -1.62 -15.00 4.66
C LEU A 52 -1.28 -16.12 5.65
N ASP A 53 -0.97 -17.30 5.17
CA ASP A 53 -0.27 -18.30 5.98
C ASP A 53 1.25 -18.09 5.84
N VAL A 54 1.85 -17.54 6.90
CA VAL A 54 3.29 -17.28 7.01
C VAL A 54 4.01 -18.31 7.86
N SER A 55 3.35 -19.41 8.25
CA SER A 55 3.89 -20.41 9.17
C SER A 55 5.19 -21.08 8.68
N GLN A 56 5.38 -21.15 7.37
CA GLN A 56 6.58 -21.69 6.73
C GLN A 56 7.65 -20.63 6.45
N ASN A 57 7.36 -19.36 6.68
CA ASN A 57 8.32 -18.27 6.47
C ASN A 57 9.01 -17.89 7.78
N PRO A 58 10.32 -18.16 7.97
CA PRO A 58 10.99 -17.92 9.24
C PRO A 58 11.15 -16.43 9.59
N ALA A 59 11.06 -15.52 8.61
CA ALA A 59 11.13 -14.09 8.83
C ALA A 59 9.81 -13.52 9.39
N LEU A 60 8.68 -14.04 8.95
CA LEU A 60 7.34 -13.51 9.26
C LEU A 60 6.59 -14.29 10.32
N ASN A 61 6.91 -15.59 10.50
CA ASN A 61 6.22 -16.44 11.46
C ASN A 61 6.34 -15.89 12.90
N GLY A 62 5.18 -15.61 13.50
CA GLY A 62 5.08 -15.02 14.83
C GLY A 62 5.35 -13.49 14.89
N ARG A 63 5.56 -12.84 13.72
CA ARG A 63 5.75 -11.40 13.57
C ARG A 63 4.54 -10.71 12.94
N VAL A 64 3.87 -11.40 12.02
CA VAL A 64 2.62 -10.98 11.39
C VAL A 64 1.51 -11.85 11.95
N GLY A 65 0.46 -11.23 12.48
CA GLY A 65 -0.71 -11.92 13.01
C GLY A 65 -1.83 -12.03 11.98
N ASP A 66 -2.72 -13.00 12.18
CA ASP A 66 -3.96 -13.08 11.38
C ASP A 66 -4.91 -11.96 11.82
N THR A 67 -5.09 -11.82 13.13
CA THR A 67 -5.96 -10.83 13.77
C THR A 67 -5.30 -10.22 15.01
N VAL A 68 -5.87 -9.16 15.52
CA VAL A 68 -5.54 -8.61 16.86
C VAL A 68 -6.79 -8.07 17.55
N VAL A 69 -6.84 -8.17 18.88
CA VAL A 69 -7.85 -7.51 19.71
C VAL A 69 -7.19 -6.37 20.47
N LEU A 70 -7.69 -5.17 20.25
CA LEU A 70 -7.27 -3.95 20.94
C LEU A 70 -8.21 -3.64 22.09
N ASP A 71 -7.67 -3.23 23.23
CA ASP A 71 -8.47 -2.66 24.33
C ASP A 71 -8.57 -1.13 24.16
N VAL A 72 -9.76 -0.67 23.83
CA VAL A 72 -10.03 0.76 23.68
C VAL A 72 -10.90 1.21 24.85
N ASN A 73 -10.26 1.70 25.90
CA ASN A 73 -10.91 2.17 27.14
C ASN A 73 -11.82 1.11 27.81
N GLY A 74 -11.41 -0.15 27.77
CA GLY A 74 -12.16 -1.28 28.33
C GLY A 74 -13.13 -1.95 27.36
N THR A 75 -13.24 -1.46 26.12
CA THR A 75 -14.00 -2.11 25.04
C THR A 75 -13.02 -2.88 24.14
N GLN A 76 -13.32 -4.15 23.87
CA GLN A 76 -12.53 -4.95 22.96
C GLN A 76 -12.93 -4.67 21.50
N VAL A 77 -11.96 -4.32 20.68
CA VAL A 77 -12.11 -4.09 19.24
C VAL A 77 -11.23 -5.06 18.49
N GLY A 78 -11.85 -5.93 17.70
CA GLY A 78 -11.17 -6.89 16.83
C GLY A 78 -10.73 -6.22 15.53
N ILE A 79 -9.49 -6.48 15.12
CA ILE A 79 -8.99 -6.09 13.80
C ILE A 79 -8.77 -7.38 13.00
N VAL A 80 -9.46 -7.49 11.88
CA VAL A 80 -9.23 -8.51 10.85
C VAL A 80 -8.59 -7.85 9.63
N SER A 81 -7.90 -8.60 8.78
CA SER A 81 -7.15 -7.99 7.69
C SER A 81 -7.07 -8.87 6.45
N ALA A 82 -7.02 -8.25 5.28
CA ALA A 82 -6.75 -8.94 4.02
C ALA A 82 -5.84 -8.11 3.10
N LEU A 83 -4.92 -8.82 2.45
CA LEU A 83 -4.04 -8.33 1.40
C LEU A 83 -4.47 -8.88 0.05
N THR A 84 -4.44 -8.05 -1.00
CA THR A 84 -4.81 -8.45 -2.35
C THR A 84 -4.00 -9.64 -2.87
N LEU A 85 -4.69 -10.59 -3.51
CA LEU A 85 -4.05 -11.75 -4.17
C LEU A 85 -3.14 -11.32 -5.32
N ASP A 86 -3.35 -10.16 -5.91
CA ASP A 86 -2.49 -9.62 -6.96
C ASP A 86 -1.03 -9.47 -6.49
N THR A 87 -0.78 -9.43 -5.17
CA THR A 87 0.56 -9.36 -4.57
C THR A 87 1.48 -10.47 -5.08
N MET A 88 0.95 -11.66 -5.36
CA MET A 88 1.72 -12.77 -5.92
C MET A 88 2.32 -12.46 -7.31
N GLU A 89 1.69 -11.56 -8.07
CA GLU A 89 2.11 -11.18 -9.42
C GLU A 89 2.81 -9.82 -9.46
N ILE A 90 2.40 -8.89 -8.59
CA ILE A 90 2.87 -7.49 -8.62
C ILE A 90 3.95 -7.19 -7.58
N SER A 91 4.36 -8.18 -6.77
CA SER A 91 5.41 -8.07 -5.76
C SER A 91 6.23 -9.37 -5.67
N SER A 92 6.95 -9.59 -4.58
CA SER A 92 7.88 -10.73 -4.42
C SER A 92 7.69 -11.46 -3.08
N PRO A 93 6.49 -11.96 -2.75
CA PRO A 93 6.24 -12.62 -1.46
C PRO A 93 6.97 -13.97 -1.30
N GLY A 94 7.43 -14.58 -2.40
CA GLY A 94 8.09 -15.88 -2.40
C GLY A 94 7.12 -17.05 -2.14
N ASP A 95 7.68 -18.29 -2.19
CA ASP A 95 6.87 -19.52 -2.13
C ASP A 95 6.48 -19.92 -0.71
N THR A 96 6.99 -19.24 0.32
CA THR A 96 6.73 -19.56 1.74
C THR A 96 5.66 -18.68 2.38
N VAL A 97 5.12 -17.73 1.63
CA VAL A 97 3.95 -16.92 2.00
C VAL A 97 2.77 -17.42 1.17
N ILE A 98 1.81 -18.07 1.81
CA ILE A 98 0.68 -18.72 1.13
C ILE A 98 -0.54 -17.83 1.26
N PHE A 99 -1.11 -17.43 0.12
CA PHE A 99 -2.30 -16.59 0.06
C PHE A 99 -3.58 -17.42 0.08
N GLN A 100 -4.54 -17.00 0.89
CA GLN A 100 -5.91 -17.51 0.95
C GLN A 100 -6.87 -16.51 0.31
N GLN A 101 -8.06 -16.98 -0.08
CA GLN A 101 -9.10 -16.07 -0.61
C GLN A 101 -9.56 -15.10 0.48
N GLU A 102 -9.63 -13.82 0.15
CA GLU A 102 -9.86 -12.72 1.11
C GLU A 102 -11.17 -12.92 1.89
N ILE A 103 -12.27 -13.24 1.19
CA ILE A 103 -13.61 -13.40 1.78
C ILE A 103 -13.63 -14.60 2.75
N ASP A 104 -13.06 -15.73 2.34
CA ASP A 104 -13.08 -16.95 3.16
C ASP A 104 -12.21 -16.78 4.43
N ALA A 105 -11.04 -16.14 4.30
CA ALA A 105 -10.16 -15.86 5.41
C ALA A 105 -10.80 -14.87 6.39
N LEU A 106 -11.31 -13.74 5.89
CA LEU A 106 -11.97 -12.73 6.72
C LEU A 106 -13.19 -13.28 7.46
N GLN A 107 -14.04 -14.11 6.82
CA GLN A 107 -15.17 -14.72 7.53
C GLN A 107 -14.70 -15.66 8.65
N GLY A 108 -13.64 -16.45 8.40
CA GLY A 108 -13.07 -17.32 9.43
C GLY A 108 -12.51 -16.55 10.62
N ASP A 109 -11.83 -15.43 10.37
CA ASP A 109 -11.27 -14.55 11.39
C ASP A 109 -12.37 -13.84 12.20
N VAL A 110 -13.41 -13.35 11.53
CA VAL A 110 -14.59 -12.73 12.17
C VAL A 110 -15.29 -13.74 13.07
N ASP A 111 -15.57 -14.95 12.57
CA ASP A 111 -16.21 -16.01 13.34
C ASP A 111 -15.39 -16.35 14.60
N ALA A 112 -14.06 -16.46 14.45
CA ALA A 112 -13.15 -16.76 15.55
C ALA A 112 -13.11 -15.65 16.63
N LEU A 113 -13.18 -14.38 16.24
CA LEU A 113 -13.24 -13.25 17.18
C LEU A 113 -14.60 -13.17 17.87
N THR A 114 -15.68 -13.38 17.13
CA THR A 114 -17.06 -13.42 17.69
C THR A 114 -17.21 -14.55 18.70
N GLU A 115 -16.66 -15.74 18.43
CA GLU A 115 -16.65 -16.86 19.41
C GLU A 115 -15.88 -16.51 20.69
N GLN A 116 -14.93 -15.56 20.64
CA GLN A 116 -14.21 -15.04 21.81
C GLN A 116 -14.98 -13.95 22.55
N GLY A 117 -16.13 -13.51 22.02
CA GLY A 117 -16.96 -12.46 22.61
C GLY A 117 -16.49 -11.04 22.22
N VAL A 118 -15.84 -10.90 21.07
CA VAL A 118 -15.51 -9.60 20.50
C VAL A 118 -16.66 -9.18 19.59
N ASP A 119 -17.36 -8.11 19.98
CA ASP A 119 -18.59 -7.66 19.32
C ASP A 119 -18.35 -6.52 18.33
N ILE A 120 -17.19 -5.85 18.35
CA ILE A 120 -16.79 -4.78 17.41
C ILE A 120 -15.62 -5.27 16.57
N ILE A 121 -15.81 -5.37 15.26
CA ILE A 121 -14.81 -5.90 14.34
C ILE A 121 -14.57 -4.92 13.18
N ILE A 122 -13.32 -4.47 13.05
CA ILE A 122 -12.86 -3.59 11.97
C ILE A 122 -11.99 -4.39 11.00
N ALA A 123 -12.35 -4.38 9.72
CA ALA A 123 -11.49 -4.90 8.67
C ALA A 123 -10.53 -3.81 8.19
N LEU A 124 -9.23 -4.04 8.40
CA LEU A 124 -8.17 -3.18 7.89
C LEU A 124 -7.55 -3.85 6.66
N THR A 125 -7.88 -3.37 5.46
CA THR A 125 -7.65 -4.09 4.21
C THR A 125 -6.69 -3.38 3.25
N HIS A 126 -6.00 -4.16 2.43
CA HIS A 126 -5.22 -3.64 1.30
C HIS A 126 -5.58 -4.41 0.01
N VAL A 127 -6.86 -4.34 -0.39
CA VAL A 127 -7.42 -5.08 -1.54
C VAL A 127 -8.01 -4.18 -2.62
N GLY A 128 -8.21 -2.90 -2.30
CA GLY A 128 -8.85 -1.90 -3.17
C GLY A 128 -10.36 -1.83 -3.03
N LEU A 129 -10.94 -0.64 -3.22
CA LEU A 129 -12.35 -0.36 -3.01
C LEU A 129 -13.31 -1.37 -3.71
N PRO A 130 -13.08 -1.80 -4.98
CA PRO A 130 -13.95 -2.79 -5.60
C PRO A 130 -13.96 -4.15 -4.89
N ALA A 131 -12.84 -4.55 -4.24
CA ALA A 131 -12.78 -5.75 -3.44
C ALA A 131 -13.39 -5.54 -2.05
N ASP A 132 -13.16 -4.38 -1.41
CA ASP A 132 -13.79 -4.00 -0.15
C ASP A 132 -15.32 -4.04 -0.24
N ILE A 133 -15.89 -3.58 -1.36
CA ILE A 133 -17.34 -3.67 -1.63
C ILE A 133 -17.79 -5.14 -1.67
N ARG A 134 -17.07 -6.02 -2.38
CA ARG A 134 -17.42 -7.46 -2.43
C ARG A 134 -17.27 -8.15 -1.07
N ILE A 135 -16.29 -7.75 -0.27
CA ILE A 135 -16.11 -8.23 1.09
C ILE A 135 -17.31 -7.82 1.95
N ALA A 136 -17.70 -6.55 1.93
CA ALA A 136 -18.87 -6.06 2.65
C ALA A 136 -20.17 -6.77 2.23
N GLU A 137 -20.34 -7.09 0.93
CA GLU A 137 -21.50 -7.81 0.39
C GLU A 137 -21.53 -9.30 0.77
N ALA A 138 -20.39 -9.89 1.17
CA ALA A 138 -20.26 -11.34 1.37
C ALA A 138 -19.99 -11.76 2.82
N VAL A 139 -19.25 -10.96 3.58
CA VAL A 139 -18.83 -11.28 4.96
C VAL A 139 -19.82 -10.68 5.94
N THR A 140 -20.22 -11.47 6.95
CA THR A 140 -21.06 -11.01 8.06
C THR A 140 -20.20 -10.71 9.28
N GLY A 141 -20.67 -9.78 10.14
CA GLY A 141 -19.99 -9.45 11.40
C GLY A 141 -18.80 -8.49 11.26
N ILE A 142 -18.57 -7.88 10.09
CA ILE A 142 -17.67 -6.72 9.95
C ILE A 142 -18.50 -5.45 10.15
N ASP A 143 -18.06 -4.57 11.05
CA ASP A 143 -18.71 -3.30 11.36
C ASP A 143 -18.19 -2.14 10.53
N VAL A 144 -16.88 -2.13 10.21
CA VAL A 144 -16.21 -1.07 9.48
C VAL A 144 -15.13 -1.67 8.58
N ILE A 145 -14.98 -1.14 7.37
CA ILE A 145 -13.83 -1.46 6.49
C ILE A 145 -13.00 -0.20 6.29
N VAL A 146 -11.71 -0.28 6.64
CA VAL A 146 -10.69 0.74 6.33
C VAL A 146 -9.80 0.18 5.24
N GLY A 147 -10.00 0.66 4.01
CA GLY A 147 -9.39 0.12 2.81
C GLY A 147 -8.13 0.87 2.34
N GLY A 148 -7.44 0.25 1.37
CA GLY A 148 -6.25 0.79 0.72
C GLY A 148 -6.08 0.28 -0.72
N HIS A 149 -4.85 0.23 -1.23
CA HIS A 149 -4.41 -0.33 -2.50
C HIS A 149 -4.84 0.44 -3.76
N SER A 150 -6.14 0.70 -3.97
CA SER A 150 -6.64 1.35 -5.20
C SER A 150 -6.38 2.85 -5.26
N HIS A 151 -5.88 3.45 -4.17
CA HIS A 151 -5.70 4.91 -4.04
C HIS A 151 -7.01 5.69 -4.26
N THR A 152 -8.13 5.13 -3.84
CA THR A 152 -9.45 5.75 -4.03
C THR A 152 -9.61 6.97 -3.12
N TYR A 153 -9.97 8.10 -3.71
CA TYR A 153 -10.25 9.32 -2.97
C TYR A 153 -11.74 9.39 -2.61
N LEU A 154 -12.08 8.99 -1.39
CA LEU A 154 -13.41 9.17 -0.86
C LEU A 154 -13.50 10.49 -0.09
N SER A 155 -14.59 11.24 -0.29
CA SER A 155 -14.86 12.49 0.42
C SER A 155 -16.36 12.74 0.48
N GLN A 156 -16.82 13.51 1.49
CA GLN A 156 -18.24 13.89 1.57
C GLN A 156 -18.65 14.90 0.50
N ASP A 157 -17.83 15.87 0.23
CA ASP A 157 -18.22 17.11 -0.46
C ASP A 157 -17.21 17.60 -1.54
N ASP A 158 -16.02 17.00 -1.64
CA ASP A 158 -15.07 17.37 -2.70
C ASP A 158 -15.62 16.95 -4.06
N PRO A 159 -15.73 17.87 -5.06
CA PRO A 159 -16.22 17.54 -6.39
C PRO A 159 -15.33 16.57 -7.17
N ASP A 160 -14.03 16.49 -6.82
CA ASP A 160 -13.05 15.65 -7.50
C ASP A 160 -12.91 14.25 -6.84
N ARG A 161 -13.79 13.93 -5.88
CA ARG A 161 -13.80 12.62 -5.22
C ARG A 161 -14.21 11.48 -6.15
N ASP A 162 -13.68 10.30 -5.88
CA ASP A 162 -14.10 9.05 -6.56
C ASP A 162 -15.43 8.50 -6.00
N GLY A 163 -15.77 8.83 -4.76
CA GLY A 163 -17.01 8.41 -4.10
C GLY A 163 -17.24 9.06 -2.73
N PRO A 164 -18.38 8.77 -2.07
CA PRO A 164 -18.70 9.32 -0.76
C PRO A 164 -17.81 8.71 0.35
N TYR A 165 -17.55 9.50 1.41
CA TYR A 165 -16.87 9.07 2.63
C TYR A 165 -17.80 9.21 3.84
N PRO A 166 -18.16 8.12 4.56
CA PRO A 166 -17.96 6.73 4.15
C PRO A 166 -18.86 6.29 2.98
N THR A 167 -18.48 5.21 2.30
CA THR A 167 -19.33 4.47 1.36
C THR A 167 -20.05 3.36 2.12
N PHE A 168 -21.38 3.29 2.08
CA PHE A 168 -22.14 2.28 2.80
C PHE A 168 -22.57 1.14 1.89
N ILE A 169 -22.27 -0.08 2.29
CA ILE A 169 -22.64 -1.31 1.55
C ILE A 169 -23.42 -2.23 2.49
N SER A 170 -24.51 -2.82 1.99
CA SER A 170 -25.30 -3.78 2.77
C SER A 170 -24.65 -5.16 2.76
N ASN A 171 -24.43 -5.74 3.93
CA ASN A 171 -23.97 -7.11 4.09
C ASN A 171 -25.12 -8.12 3.84
N PRO A 172 -24.87 -9.46 3.88
CA PRO A 172 -25.90 -10.46 3.65
C PRO A 172 -27.07 -10.44 4.67
N GLU A 173 -26.86 -9.86 5.84
CA GLU A 173 -27.86 -9.72 6.91
C GLU A 173 -28.67 -8.42 6.81
N GLY A 174 -28.30 -7.54 5.85
CA GLY A 174 -28.96 -6.25 5.65
C GLY A 174 -28.38 -5.12 6.51
N VAL A 175 -27.27 -5.37 7.21
CA VAL A 175 -26.54 -4.35 7.99
C VAL A 175 -25.69 -3.50 7.04
N MET A 176 -25.67 -2.19 7.27
CA MET A 176 -24.90 -1.24 6.46
C MET A 176 -23.49 -1.09 6.99
N VAL A 177 -22.51 -1.59 6.26
CA VAL A 177 -21.08 -1.52 6.58
C VAL A 177 -20.47 -0.27 5.95
N PRO A 178 -19.93 0.69 6.73
CA PRO A 178 -19.17 1.83 6.22
C PRO A 178 -17.80 1.41 5.74
N ILE A 179 -17.46 1.79 4.51
CA ILE A 179 -16.14 1.62 3.90
C ILE A 179 -15.48 2.98 3.73
N VAL A 180 -14.24 3.12 4.16
CA VAL A 180 -13.44 4.34 4.03
C VAL A 180 -12.10 4.09 3.36
N GLN A 181 -11.64 5.05 2.57
CA GLN A 181 -10.30 5.08 1.98
C GLN A 181 -9.86 6.54 1.77
N ALA A 182 -8.61 6.86 2.05
CA ALA A 182 -8.09 8.24 2.09
C ALA A 182 -7.02 8.51 1.01
N TYR A 183 -7.25 8.04 -0.23
CA TYR A 183 -6.33 8.25 -1.34
C TYR A 183 -4.95 7.58 -1.14
N ALA A 184 -3.86 8.34 -1.32
CA ALA A 184 -2.48 7.84 -1.28
C ALA A 184 -1.47 8.95 -0.96
N TYR A 185 -0.18 8.55 -0.77
CA TYR A 185 0.98 9.42 -0.60
C TYR A 185 0.89 10.35 0.61
N SER A 186 0.20 9.95 1.66
CA SER A 186 -0.06 10.77 2.87
C SER A 186 -0.64 12.16 2.55
N LYS A 187 -1.34 12.29 1.41
CA LYS A 187 -1.97 13.56 1.01
C LYS A 187 -3.18 13.88 1.86
N TYR A 188 -3.91 12.86 2.28
CA TYR A 188 -5.10 13.00 3.12
C TYR A 188 -4.98 12.10 4.36
N LEU A 189 -5.55 12.55 5.46
CA LEU A 189 -5.83 11.75 6.65
C LEU A 189 -7.33 11.42 6.67
N GLY A 190 -7.69 10.13 6.73
CA GLY A 190 -9.07 9.70 6.92
C GLY A 190 -9.47 9.86 8.38
N HIS A 191 -10.63 10.47 8.63
CA HIS A 191 -11.24 10.57 9.95
C HIS A 191 -12.64 10.00 9.88
N LEU A 192 -12.91 8.97 10.69
CA LEU A 192 -14.22 8.32 10.80
C LEU A 192 -14.62 8.22 12.28
N GLU A 193 -15.80 8.73 12.62
CA GLU A 193 -16.41 8.55 13.91
C GLU A 193 -17.52 7.51 13.78
N VAL A 194 -17.49 6.48 14.63
CA VAL A 194 -18.49 5.42 14.65
C VAL A 194 -19.09 5.31 16.05
N THR A 195 -20.41 5.28 16.12
CA THR A 195 -21.14 5.04 17.36
C THR A 195 -21.74 3.64 17.32
N PHE A 196 -21.43 2.85 18.33
CA PHE A 196 -21.96 1.51 18.52
C PHE A 196 -23.00 1.49 19.64
N ASP A 197 -23.90 0.51 19.59
CA ASP A 197 -24.76 0.21 20.72
C ASP A 197 -24.09 -0.77 21.71
N ASP A 198 -24.82 -1.16 22.76
CA ASP A 198 -24.31 -2.08 23.79
C ASP A 198 -24.07 -3.53 23.26
N ALA A 199 -24.56 -3.85 22.07
CA ALA A 199 -24.35 -5.13 21.40
C ALA A 199 -23.21 -5.10 20.36
N GLY A 200 -22.55 -3.93 20.17
CA GLY A 200 -21.51 -3.73 19.17
C GLY A 200 -22.02 -3.33 17.78
N GLU A 201 -23.35 -3.17 17.60
CA GLU A 201 -23.91 -2.80 16.30
C GLU A 201 -23.69 -1.32 15.97
N VAL A 202 -23.36 -1.01 14.72
CA VAL A 202 -23.16 0.36 14.24
C VAL A 202 -24.50 1.11 14.21
N LEU A 203 -24.65 2.12 15.06
CA LEU A 203 -25.78 3.04 15.05
C LEU A 203 -25.58 4.19 14.07
N TYR A 204 -24.35 4.67 13.95
CA TYR A 204 -24.01 5.83 13.14
C TYR A 204 -22.54 5.83 12.79
N ALA A 205 -22.22 6.24 11.56
CA ALA A 205 -20.86 6.44 11.11
C ALA A 205 -20.79 7.69 10.22
N GLU A 206 -19.91 8.64 10.57
CA GLU A 206 -19.65 9.83 9.78
C GLU A 206 -18.18 10.20 9.80
N GLY A 207 -17.75 10.98 8.84
CA GLY A 207 -16.37 11.44 8.75
C GLY A 207 -16.05 12.03 7.40
N ASN A 208 -14.78 12.38 7.20
CA ASN A 208 -14.27 12.86 5.92
C ASN A 208 -12.77 12.66 5.84
N THR A 209 -12.20 12.84 4.66
CA THR A 209 -10.77 12.98 4.45
C THR A 209 -10.33 14.42 4.70
N MET A 210 -9.24 14.59 5.41
CA MET A 210 -8.62 15.89 5.70
C MET A 210 -7.36 16.06 4.86
N LEU A 211 -7.31 17.11 4.04
CA LEU A 211 -6.11 17.42 3.26
C LEU A 211 -4.97 17.87 4.18
N LEU A 212 -3.83 17.20 4.07
CA LEU A 212 -2.60 17.55 4.78
C LEU A 212 -1.74 18.48 3.93
N ASP A 213 -2.09 19.76 3.92
CA ASP A 213 -1.38 20.79 3.18
C ASP A 213 -0.60 21.75 4.13
N ALA A 214 -0.08 22.84 3.59
CA ALA A 214 0.68 23.83 4.34
C ALA A 214 -0.08 24.55 5.48
N SER A 215 -1.40 24.35 5.60
CA SER A 215 -2.20 24.87 6.73
C SER A 215 -2.02 24.03 8.01
N VAL A 216 -1.58 22.78 7.87
CA VAL A 216 -1.31 21.88 8.99
C VAL A 216 0.08 22.20 9.54
N THR A 217 0.16 22.58 10.80
CA THR A 217 1.43 22.86 11.46
C THR A 217 2.17 21.53 11.75
N PRO A 218 3.36 21.31 11.18
CA PRO A 218 4.14 20.12 11.48
C PRO A 218 4.54 20.04 12.94
N ASP A 219 4.66 18.83 13.50
CA ASP A 219 5.36 18.59 14.75
C ASP A 219 6.86 18.88 14.55
N GLU A 220 7.43 19.75 15.41
CA GLU A 220 8.81 20.21 15.26
C GLU A 220 9.84 19.08 15.42
N GLY A 221 9.57 18.11 16.32
CA GLY A 221 10.46 16.97 16.55
C GLY A 221 10.48 16.02 15.34
N ILE A 222 9.31 15.68 14.83
CA ILE A 222 9.18 14.82 13.64
C ILE A 222 9.78 15.53 12.42
N ALA A 223 9.51 16.82 12.21
CA ALA A 223 10.07 17.58 11.11
C ALA A 223 11.61 17.65 11.15
N ALA A 224 12.19 17.84 12.33
CA ALA A 224 13.64 17.82 12.51
C ALA A 224 14.25 16.45 12.18
N ARG A 225 13.59 15.35 12.60
CA ARG A 225 14.04 14.00 12.30
C ARG A 225 13.92 13.65 10.81
N VAL A 226 12.84 14.09 10.15
CA VAL A 226 12.70 13.97 8.68
C VAL A 226 13.86 14.69 7.98
N ALA A 227 14.18 15.93 8.40
CA ALA A 227 15.28 16.68 7.80
C ALA A 227 16.66 16.00 8.00
N GLU A 228 16.90 15.41 9.18
CA GLU A 228 18.13 14.64 9.45
C GLU A 228 18.26 13.44 8.49
N LEU A 229 17.18 12.66 8.33
CA LEU A 229 17.17 11.50 7.44
C LEU A 229 17.18 11.89 5.95
N ALA A 230 16.67 13.06 5.60
CA ALA A 230 16.66 13.56 4.22
C ALA A 230 18.04 13.98 3.73
N GLY A 231 18.93 14.47 4.60
CA GLY A 231 20.23 15.02 4.21
C GLY A 231 21.05 14.11 3.27
N PRO A 232 21.37 12.87 3.66
CA PRO A 232 22.12 11.94 2.79
C PRO A 232 21.39 11.60 1.49
N ILE A 233 20.06 11.59 1.49
CA ILE A 233 19.24 11.33 0.31
C ILE A 233 19.31 12.52 -0.65
N GLU A 234 19.22 13.76 -0.14
CA GLU A 234 19.29 14.97 -0.95
C GLU A 234 20.61 15.10 -1.68
N GLU A 235 21.72 14.77 -1.02
CA GLU A 235 23.05 14.74 -1.65
C GLU A 235 23.09 13.75 -2.82
N MET A 236 22.62 12.52 -2.63
CA MET A 236 22.56 11.50 -3.68
C MET A 236 21.61 11.93 -4.81
N MET A 237 20.43 12.45 -4.47
CA MET A 237 19.43 12.87 -5.46
C MET A 237 19.86 14.07 -6.29
N ALA A 238 20.75 14.93 -5.76
CA ALA A 238 21.29 16.09 -6.48
C ALA A 238 22.40 15.72 -7.47
N GLU A 239 22.92 14.50 -7.45
CA GLU A 239 23.96 14.06 -8.38
C GLU A 239 23.46 14.09 -9.82
N VAL A 240 24.14 14.84 -10.70
CA VAL A 240 23.85 14.88 -12.13
C VAL A 240 24.43 13.65 -12.81
N VAL A 241 23.56 12.82 -13.36
CA VAL A 241 23.91 11.54 -14.00
C VAL A 241 23.82 11.58 -15.53
N GLY A 242 23.25 12.64 -16.09
CA GLY A 242 23.10 12.81 -17.54
C GLY A 242 22.55 14.16 -17.92
N GLU A 243 22.19 14.32 -19.19
CA GLU A 243 21.56 15.51 -19.74
C GLU A 243 20.59 15.12 -20.85
N THR A 244 19.44 15.78 -20.95
CA THR A 244 18.50 15.66 -22.07
C THR A 244 18.21 17.01 -22.68
N THR A 245 18.08 17.07 -24.01
CA THR A 245 17.75 18.29 -24.73
C THR A 245 16.25 18.56 -24.85
N GLU A 246 15.42 17.56 -24.52
CA GLU A 246 13.97 17.60 -24.66
C GLU A 246 13.28 17.03 -23.41
N PHE A 247 12.04 17.46 -23.19
CA PHE A 247 11.17 16.85 -22.19
C PHE A 247 10.87 15.40 -22.55
N ILE A 248 11.02 14.49 -21.60
CA ILE A 248 10.74 13.05 -21.74
C ILE A 248 9.44 12.72 -21.02
N GLU A 249 8.38 12.51 -21.79
CA GLU A 249 7.06 12.18 -21.27
C GLU A 249 7.04 10.81 -20.57
N GLY A 250 6.67 10.80 -19.30
CA GLY A 250 6.57 9.62 -18.45
C GLY A 250 5.31 9.59 -17.59
N ASP A 251 4.31 10.48 -17.89
CA ASP A 251 3.07 10.52 -17.13
C ASP A 251 2.32 9.19 -17.19
N ARG A 252 1.78 8.76 -16.06
CA ARG A 252 1.09 7.48 -15.90
C ARG A 252 -0.13 7.34 -16.78
N SER A 253 -0.87 8.44 -17.01
CA SER A 253 -2.07 8.43 -17.86
C SER A 253 -1.71 8.21 -19.34
N VAL A 254 -0.51 8.63 -19.75
CA VAL A 254 0.02 8.45 -21.10
C VAL A 254 0.68 7.08 -21.25
N CYS A 255 1.68 6.79 -20.43
CA CYS A 255 2.53 5.58 -20.56
C CYS A 255 1.80 4.26 -20.25
N ARG A 256 0.64 4.30 -19.58
CA ARG A 256 -0.22 3.11 -19.39
C ARG A 256 -1.20 2.89 -20.52
N ALA A 257 -1.46 3.89 -21.34
CA ALA A 257 -2.47 3.83 -22.40
C ALA A 257 -1.86 3.66 -23.80
N VAL A 258 -0.69 4.26 -24.01
CA VAL A 258 -0.02 4.29 -25.33
C VAL A 258 1.49 4.22 -25.17
N GLU A 259 2.20 3.99 -26.27
CA GLU A 259 3.65 4.15 -26.36
C GLU A 259 4.06 5.57 -25.94
N CYS A 260 5.11 5.67 -25.11
CA CYS A 260 5.60 6.96 -24.60
C CYS A 260 7.13 7.08 -24.64
N PRO A 261 7.68 8.31 -24.75
CA PRO A 261 9.13 8.54 -24.80
C PRO A 261 9.91 7.95 -23.63
N MET A 262 9.39 8.05 -22.39
CA MET A 262 10.03 7.45 -21.22
C MET A 262 10.06 5.92 -21.31
N GLY A 263 9.01 5.29 -21.80
CA GLY A 263 8.95 3.85 -21.99
C GLY A 263 10.02 3.37 -22.99
N ASN A 264 10.18 4.11 -24.09
CA ASN A 264 11.21 3.83 -25.09
C ASN A 264 12.63 4.00 -24.52
N LEU A 265 12.90 5.11 -23.81
CA LEU A 265 14.18 5.36 -23.17
C LEU A 265 14.58 4.23 -22.21
N VAL A 266 13.64 3.80 -21.34
CA VAL A 266 13.92 2.74 -20.37
C VAL A 266 14.12 1.39 -21.08
N ALA A 267 13.31 1.06 -22.09
CA ALA A 267 13.49 -0.17 -22.87
C ALA A 267 14.83 -0.19 -23.61
N ASP A 268 15.25 0.94 -24.20
CA ASP A 268 16.54 1.06 -24.87
C ASP A 268 17.70 0.92 -23.89
N ALA A 269 17.60 1.51 -22.68
CA ALA A 269 18.58 1.36 -21.62
C ALA A 269 18.70 -0.10 -21.14
N MET A 270 17.58 -0.83 -21.04
CA MET A 270 17.57 -2.26 -20.71
C MET A 270 18.29 -3.08 -21.80
N LEU A 271 18.04 -2.80 -23.08
CA LEU A 271 18.74 -3.46 -24.19
C LEU A 271 20.24 -3.17 -24.18
N ASP A 272 20.62 -1.91 -23.96
CA ASP A 272 22.05 -1.52 -23.87
C ASP A 272 22.74 -2.27 -22.72
N ARG A 273 22.10 -2.39 -21.57
CA ARG A 273 22.64 -3.08 -20.38
C ARG A 273 22.97 -4.55 -20.62
N VAL A 274 22.24 -5.23 -21.53
CA VAL A 274 22.39 -6.66 -21.87
C VAL A 274 22.81 -6.88 -23.32
N ALA A 275 23.42 -5.88 -23.95
CA ALA A 275 23.81 -5.93 -25.37
C ALA A 275 24.74 -7.10 -25.70
N ASP A 276 25.60 -7.49 -24.75
CA ASP A 276 26.54 -8.63 -24.88
C ASP A 276 25.86 -10.01 -24.82
N GLN A 277 24.59 -10.09 -24.38
CA GLN A 277 23.82 -11.33 -24.26
C GLN A 277 23.00 -11.65 -25.51
N GLY A 278 23.02 -10.79 -26.54
CA GLY A 278 22.27 -10.98 -27.78
C GLY A 278 20.77 -10.86 -27.65
N ILE A 279 20.31 -10.11 -26.64
CA ILE A 279 18.89 -9.79 -26.43
C ILE A 279 18.42 -8.85 -27.55
N GLN A 280 17.22 -9.10 -28.10
CA GLN A 280 16.73 -8.41 -29.28
C GLN A 280 15.56 -7.46 -28.97
N ILE A 281 14.83 -7.68 -27.86
CA ILE A 281 13.63 -6.96 -27.50
C ILE A 281 13.67 -6.73 -25.99
N ALA A 282 13.31 -5.53 -25.55
CA ALA A 282 12.99 -5.22 -24.16
C ALA A 282 11.53 -4.83 -24.03
N ILE A 283 10.92 -5.18 -22.90
CA ILE A 283 9.56 -4.84 -22.57
C ILE A 283 9.56 -4.18 -21.19
N GLN A 284 9.04 -2.96 -21.11
CA GLN A 284 8.82 -2.23 -19.87
C GLN A 284 7.32 -2.01 -19.67
N ASN A 285 6.80 -2.43 -18.52
CA ASN A 285 5.40 -2.17 -18.20
C ASN A 285 5.19 -0.68 -17.86
N GLY A 286 4.14 -0.06 -18.40
CA GLY A 286 3.82 1.35 -18.14
C GLY A 286 3.56 1.67 -16.66
N GLY A 287 3.16 0.67 -15.86
CA GLY A 287 2.99 0.84 -14.41
C GLY A 287 4.29 1.04 -13.63
N GLY A 288 5.42 0.61 -14.17
CA GLY A 288 6.76 0.82 -13.60
C GLY A 288 7.29 2.24 -13.78
N LEU A 289 6.73 3.03 -14.73
CA LEU A 289 7.12 4.40 -15.01
C LEU A 289 6.25 5.36 -14.18
N ARG A 290 6.87 6.27 -13.44
CA ARG A 290 6.15 7.05 -12.42
C ARG A 290 6.20 8.56 -12.63
N ALA A 291 7.11 9.09 -13.44
CA ALA A 291 7.29 10.51 -13.67
C ALA A 291 7.90 10.79 -15.06
N SER A 292 7.82 12.04 -15.49
CA SER A 292 8.52 12.60 -16.64
C SER A 292 9.87 13.20 -16.21
N ILE A 293 10.74 13.50 -17.19
CA ILE A 293 12.02 14.21 -16.98
C ILE A 293 12.01 15.48 -17.83
N ASP A 294 12.34 16.62 -17.21
CA ASP A 294 12.44 17.90 -17.89
C ASP A 294 13.73 18.01 -18.75
N ALA A 295 13.74 18.88 -19.73
CA ALA A 295 14.93 19.18 -20.51
C ALA A 295 16.01 19.85 -19.65
N GLY A 296 17.25 19.41 -19.78
CA GLY A 296 18.40 19.91 -19.02
C GLY A 296 19.23 18.83 -18.38
N PRO A 297 19.99 19.14 -17.31
CA PRO A 297 20.69 18.15 -16.51
C PRO A 297 19.71 17.16 -15.90
N VAL A 298 20.02 15.89 -16.00
CA VAL A 298 19.23 14.80 -15.37
C VAL A 298 19.93 14.37 -14.10
N THR A 299 19.20 14.42 -13.00
CA THR A 299 19.69 14.04 -11.67
C THR A 299 19.36 12.59 -11.32
N MET A 300 20.10 12.01 -10.38
CA MET A 300 19.76 10.70 -9.80
C MET A 300 18.35 10.72 -9.17
N GLY A 301 17.96 11.83 -8.58
CA GLY A 301 16.61 12.02 -8.01
C GLY A 301 15.50 11.88 -9.04
N GLU A 302 15.67 12.44 -10.25
CA GLU A 302 14.70 12.27 -11.35
C GLU A 302 14.64 10.81 -11.79
N VAL A 303 15.79 10.14 -11.95
CA VAL A 303 15.84 8.71 -12.33
C VAL A 303 15.12 7.84 -11.29
N LEU A 304 15.37 8.05 -9.99
CA LEU A 304 14.70 7.33 -8.90
C LEU A 304 13.20 7.65 -8.80
N THR A 305 12.80 8.87 -9.20
CA THR A 305 11.38 9.24 -9.26
C THR A 305 10.66 8.55 -10.41
N VAL A 306 11.33 8.38 -11.55
CA VAL A 306 10.80 7.64 -12.71
C VAL A 306 10.70 6.15 -12.42
N LEU A 307 11.73 5.55 -11.80
CA LEU A 307 11.85 4.12 -11.51
C LEU A 307 12.07 3.88 -10.00
N PRO A 308 11.06 4.14 -9.15
CA PRO A 308 11.22 4.07 -7.69
C PRO A 308 11.29 2.63 -7.15
N PHE A 309 10.90 1.64 -7.95
CA PHE A 309 10.91 0.23 -7.57
C PHE A 309 12.28 -0.39 -7.89
N GLN A 310 12.82 -1.17 -6.96
CA GLN A 310 14.11 -1.86 -7.14
C GLN A 310 13.96 -3.15 -7.97
N ASN A 311 13.26 -3.06 -9.10
CA ASN A 311 13.04 -4.20 -9.99
C ASN A 311 14.35 -4.64 -10.64
N THR A 312 14.52 -5.95 -10.78
CA THR A 312 15.67 -6.55 -11.46
C THR A 312 15.40 -6.76 -12.95
N LEU A 313 16.46 -6.69 -13.77
CA LEU A 313 16.38 -7.01 -15.18
C LEU A 313 16.50 -8.53 -15.37
N SER A 314 15.48 -9.15 -15.95
CA SER A 314 15.46 -10.58 -16.29
C SER A 314 15.48 -10.78 -17.79
N THR A 315 16.21 -11.80 -18.25
CA THR A 315 16.27 -12.20 -19.68
C THR A 315 15.76 -13.62 -19.85
N PHE A 316 15.02 -13.87 -20.94
CA PHE A 316 14.52 -15.18 -21.29
C PHE A 316 14.45 -15.35 -22.81
N GLN A 317 14.29 -16.58 -23.26
CA GLN A 317 14.20 -16.91 -24.68
C GLN A 317 12.82 -17.48 -25.01
N VAL A 318 12.17 -16.91 -26.02
CA VAL A 318 10.87 -17.36 -26.51
C VAL A 318 10.88 -17.46 -28.05
N THR A 319 9.92 -18.18 -28.60
CA THR A 319 9.70 -18.20 -30.06
C THR A 319 8.88 -16.98 -30.48
N GLY A 320 9.03 -16.54 -31.73
CA GLY A 320 8.20 -15.46 -32.27
C GLY A 320 6.69 -15.76 -32.27
N ALA A 321 6.30 -17.03 -32.13
CA ALA A 321 4.90 -17.42 -31.99
C ALA A 321 4.37 -17.26 -30.56
N THR A 322 5.27 -17.16 -29.58
CA THR A 322 4.92 -16.93 -28.17
C THR A 322 4.76 -15.42 -27.88
N MET A 323 5.44 -14.57 -28.64
CA MET A 323 5.28 -13.13 -28.60
C MET A 323 4.05 -12.66 -29.40
#